data_099597b558cb4b1aa1c2a07976ec0a10
#
_entry.id   099597b558cb4b1aa1c2a07976ec0a10
#
_cell.length_a   1.000
_cell.length_b   1.000
_cell.length_c   1.000
_cell.angle_alpha   90.00
_cell.angle_beta   90.00
_cell.angle_gamma   90.00
#
_symmetry.space_group_name_H-M   'P 1'
#
loop_
_entity.id
_entity.type
_entity.pdbx_description
1 polymer ?
#
loop_
_entity_poly.entity_id
_entity_poly.type
_entity_poly.pdbx_seq_one_letter_code
_entity_poly.pdbx_strand_id
1 'polypeptide(L)'
;MSEIKLFQDKRIRSAWNEEEEQWYFSIEDVVSALTDSADPKQYIKRIRQRDEQLHFNWGTICTQVEMLANDGKRRKIMAANLKSLFRIIQSIPSPKAEPFKQWLAQVGYDRILEIENPESFAQNQNVAKRGGGVAGVARKETEKGLGRSVVSSSNFLPKDAPPDELELFDEQ
;
A
#
# COMPACT_ATOMS: atom_id res chain seq x y z
N MET A 1 -20.61 2.19 14.47
CA MET A 1 -21.37 2.53 13.24
C MET A 1 -20.80 1.74 12.10
N SER A 2 -21.62 1.14 11.23
CA SER A 2 -21.13 0.33 10.08
C SER A 2 -21.52 1.05 8.79
N GLU A 3 -20.56 1.22 7.87
CA GLU A 3 -20.74 1.95 6.61
C GLU A 3 -20.23 1.14 5.43
N ILE A 4 -20.72 1.47 4.22
CA ILE A 4 -20.19 0.97 2.96
C ILE A 4 -19.47 2.11 2.27
N LYS A 5 -18.17 1.92 2.00
CA LYS A 5 -17.34 2.89 1.25
C LYS A 5 -17.12 2.36 -0.17
N LEU A 6 -17.15 3.27 -1.15
CA LEU A 6 -16.92 2.92 -2.55
C LEU A 6 -15.44 3.12 -2.89
N PHE A 7 -14.85 2.13 -3.54
CA PHE A 7 -13.53 2.20 -4.13
C PHE A 7 -13.60 1.62 -5.56
N GLN A 8 -13.36 2.44 -6.57
CA GLN A 8 -13.49 2.05 -7.99
C GLN A 8 -14.81 1.29 -8.27
N ASP A 9 -15.93 1.85 -7.84
CA ASP A 9 -17.28 1.26 -7.93
C ASP A 9 -17.49 -0.06 -7.16
N LYS A 10 -16.48 -0.52 -6.43
CA LYS A 10 -16.60 -1.68 -5.53
C LYS A 10 -17.03 -1.25 -4.13
N ARG A 11 -17.97 -1.99 -3.57
CA ARG A 11 -18.45 -1.76 -2.19
C ARG A 11 -17.49 -2.40 -1.20
N ILE A 12 -16.97 -1.61 -0.26
CA ILE A 12 -16.12 -2.08 0.84
C ILE A 12 -16.85 -1.85 2.15
N ARG A 13 -17.22 -2.93 2.82
CA ARG A 13 -17.81 -2.87 4.15
C ARG A 13 -16.77 -2.34 5.14
N SER A 14 -17.22 -1.41 5.99
CA SER A 14 -16.39 -0.83 7.04
C SER A 14 -17.20 -0.67 8.32
N ALA A 15 -16.51 -0.64 9.45
CA ALA A 15 -17.10 -0.37 10.75
C ALA A 15 -16.16 0.53 11.56
N TRP A 16 -16.75 1.47 12.28
CA TRP A 16 -16.05 2.31 13.23
C TRP A 16 -15.98 1.59 14.58
N ASN A 17 -14.78 1.50 15.14
CA ASN A 17 -14.55 1.04 16.51
C ASN A 17 -14.40 2.27 17.41
N GLU A 18 -15.33 2.44 18.36
CA GLU A 18 -15.37 3.60 19.25
C GLU A 18 -14.29 3.53 20.34
N GLU A 19 -13.89 2.33 20.76
CA GLU A 19 -12.85 2.16 21.81
C GLU A 19 -11.46 2.48 21.28
N GLU A 20 -11.18 2.12 20.02
CA GLU A 20 -9.90 2.32 19.39
C GLU A 20 -9.85 3.58 18.50
N GLU A 21 -10.98 4.28 18.37
CA GLU A 21 -11.15 5.48 17.52
C GLU A 21 -10.62 5.31 16.09
N GLN A 22 -10.92 4.14 15.47
CA GLN A 22 -10.43 3.83 14.14
C GLN A 22 -11.41 3.02 13.30
N TRP A 23 -11.26 3.13 11.97
CA TRP A 23 -12.02 2.37 11.00
C TRP A 23 -11.41 1.00 10.77
N TYR A 24 -12.28 0.00 10.71
CA TYR A 24 -11.98 -1.35 10.25
C TYR A 24 -12.65 -1.64 8.92
N PHE A 25 -11.92 -2.28 8.00
CA PHE A 25 -12.36 -2.58 6.64
C PHE A 25 -12.38 -4.09 6.40
N SER A 26 -13.38 -4.58 5.69
CA SER A 26 -13.45 -5.98 5.26
C SER A 26 -12.28 -6.30 4.33
N ILE A 27 -11.42 -7.23 4.75
CA ILE A 27 -10.24 -7.66 3.98
C ILE A 27 -10.69 -8.34 2.67
N GLU A 28 -11.75 -9.12 2.74
CA GLU A 28 -12.32 -9.84 1.58
C GLU A 28 -12.78 -8.86 0.49
N ASP A 29 -13.45 -7.78 0.89
CA ASP A 29 -13.95 -6.76 -0.05
C ASP A 29 -12.78 -5.98 -0.68
N VAL A 30 -11.78 -5.62 0.11
CA VAL A 30 -10.59 -4.92 -0.39
C VAL A 30 -9.80 -5.80 -1.37
N VAL A 31 -9.58 -7.07 -1.03
CA VAL A 31 -8.91 -8.00 -1.95
C VAL A 31 -9.73 -8.18 -3.22
N SER A 32 -11.04 -8.30 -3.13
CA SER A 32 -11.92 -8.34 -4.30
C SER A 32 -11.86 -7.08 -5.15
N ALA A 33 -11.70 -5.92 -4.55
CA ALA A 33 -11.58 -4.65 -5.26
C ALA A 33 -10.23 -4.50 -5.97
N LEU A 34 -9.14 -4.94 -5.35
CA LEU A 34 -7.77 -4.80 -5.84
C LEU A 34 -7.29 -5.97 -6.70
N THR A 35 -8.12 -6.99 -6.88
CA THR A 35 -7.80 -8.16 -7.69
C THR A 35 -9.03 -8.58 -8.50
N ASP A 36 -8.85 -9.26 -9.62
CA ASP A 36 -9.97 -9.86 -10.34
C ASP A 36 -10.27 -11.30 -9.88
N SER A 37 -9.94 -11.59 -8.62
CA SER A 37 -10.13 -12.93 -8.09
C SER A 37 -11.61 -13.25 -7.90
N ALA A 38 -12.06 -14.34 -8.51
CA ALA A 38 -13.40 -14.87 -8.29
C ALA A 38 -13.60 -15.42 -6.87
N ASP A 39 -12.50 -15.78 -6.19
CA ASP A 39 -12.51 -16.27 -4.80
C ASP A 39 -11.48 -15.47 -3.96
N PRO A 40 -11.89 -14.34 -3.37
CA PRO A 40 -11.04 -13.54 -2.50
C PRO A 40 -10.52 -14.28 -1.27
N LYS A 41 -11.28 -15.23 -0.72
CA LYS A 41 -10.87 -16.02 0.46
C LYS A 41 -9.67 -16.91 0.13
N GLN A 42 -9.73 -17.60 -0.99
CA GLN A 42 -8.63 -18.43 -1.45
C GLN A 42 -7.42 -17.57 -1.86
N TYR A 43 -7.65 -16.38 -2.39
CA TYR A 43 -6.59 -15.43 -2.69
C TYR A 43 -5.85 -15.00 -1.41
N ILE A 44 -6.59 -14.62 -0.35
CA ILE A 44 -6.04 -14.27 0.97
C ILE A 44 -5.20 -15.42 1.53
N LYS A 45 -5.69 -16.65 1.44
CA LYS A 45 -4.92 -17.84 1.87
C LYS A 45 -3.58 -17.95 1.13
N ARG A 46 -3.58 -17.72 -0.19
CA ARG A 46 -2.36 -17.78 -1.02
C ARG A 46 -1.36 -16.67 -0.71
N ILE A 47 -1.79 -15.43 -0.50
CA ILE A 47 -0.85 -14.35 -0.14
C ILE A 47 -0.23 -14.59 1.24
N ARG A 48 -1.00 -15.10 2.20
CA ARG A 48 -0.46 -15.49 3.52
C ARG A 48 0.58 -16.60 3.43
N GLN A 49 0.39 -17.58 2.56
CA GLN A 49 1.37 -18.66 2.36
C GLN A 49 2.68 -18.17 1.73
N ARG A 50 2.64 -17.11 0.92
CA ARG A 50 3.82 -16.55 0.25
C ARG A 50 4.56 -15.50 1.06
N ASP A 51 3.88 -14.82 1.96
CA ASP A 51 4.44 -13.78 2.83
C ASP A 51 4.47 -14.31 4.27
N GLU A 52 5.64 -14.79 4.69
CA GLU A 52 5.86 -15.36 6.03
C GLU A 52 5.53 -14.34 7.13
N GLN A 53 5.91 -13.08 6.96
CA GLN A 53 5.63 -12.02 7.93
C GLN A 53 4.13 -11.77 8.07
N LEU A 54 3.40 -11.80 6.97
CA LEU A 54 1.96 -11.70 6.97
C LEU A 54 1.32 -12.93 7.61
N HIS A 55 1.89 -14.11 7.38
CA HIS A 55 1.42 -15.36 7.99
C HIS A 55 1.54 -15.33 9.51
N PHE A 56 2.73 -15.05 10.04
CA PHE A 56 3.00 -15.03 11.48
C PHE A 56 2.20 -13.94 12.21
N ASN A 57 2.05 -12.77 11.61
CA ASN A 57 1.39 -11.63 12.23
C ASN A 57 -0.11 -11.55 11.92
N TRP A 58 -0.69 -12.56 11.25
CA TRP A 58 -2.09 -12.49 10.80
C TRP A 58 -3.08 -12.20 11.93
N GLY A 59 -2.92 -12.85 13.09
CA GLY A 59 -3.79 -12.66 14.25
C GLY A 59 -3.68 -11.27 14.88
N THR A 60 -2.56 -10.56 14.70
CA THR A 60 -2.36 -9.18 15.16
C THR A 60 -2.84 -8.15 14.12
N ILE A 61 -2.70 -8.50 12.84
CA ILE A 61 -3.07 -7.62 11.71
C ILE A 61 -4.59 -7.63 11.50
N CYS A 62 -5.26 -8.74 11.75
CA CYS A 62 -6.66 -8.96 11.42
C CYS A 62 -7.48 -9.35 12.64
N THR A 63 -8.70 -8.82 12.71
CA THR A 63 -9.67 -9.15 13.75
C THR A 63 -11.05 -9.40 13.16
N GLN A 64 -11.94 -10.01 13.92
CA GLN A 64 -13.33 -10.19 13.52
C GLN A 64 -14.17 -9.02 14.02
N VAL A 65 -14.78 -8.28 13.10
CA VAL A 65 -15.63 -7.13 13.39
C VAL A 65 -17.04 -7.42 12.89
N GLU A 66 -18.04 -7.03 13.68
CA GLU A 66 -19.43 -7.16 13.29
C GLU A 66 -19.81 -6.11 12.25
N MET A 67 -20.16 -6.55 11.05
CA MET A 67 -20.54 -5.69 9.93
C MET A 67 -21.83 -6.17 9.29
N LEU A 68 -22.48 -5.26 8.58
CA LEU A 68 -23.65 -5.58 7.78
C LEU A 68 -23.24 -6.43 6.55
N ALA A 69 -23.76 -7.63 6.42
CA ALA A 69 -23.54 -8.47 5.26
C ALA A 69 -24.45 -8.07 4.10
N ASN A 70 -24.18 -8.58 2.89
CA ASN A 70 -24.95 -8.24 1.69
C ASN A 70 -26.44 -8.65 1.78
N ASP A 71 -26.76 -9.60 2.65
CA ASP A 71 -28.14 -10.07 2.94
C ASP A 71 -28.84 -9.25 4.03
N GLY A 72 -28.25 -8.14 4.47
CA GLY A 72 -28.78 -7.25 5.50
C GLY A 72 -28.61 -7.76 6.95
N LYS A 73 -28.00 -8.92 7.15
CA LYS A 73 -27.72 -9.47 8.49
C LYS A 73 -26.37 -9.04 9.02
N ARG A 74 -26.28 -8.82 10.32
CA ARG A 74 -24.99 -8.61 10.99
C ARG A 74 -24.23 -9.92 11.11
N ARG A 75 -22.97 -9.89 10.71
CA ARG A 75 -22.05 -11.04 10.77
C ARG A 75 -20.65 -10.61 11.18
N LYS A 76 -19.94 -11.49 11.85
CA LYS A 76 -18.52 -11.33 12.12
C LYS A 76 -17.73 -11.51 10.83
N ILE A 77 -17.06 -10.48 10.38
CA ILE A 77 -16.29 -10.41 9.15
C ILE A 77 -14.82 -10.15 9.50
N MET A 78 -13.90 -10.85 8.84
CA MET A 78 -12.47 -10.60 9.00
C MET A 78 -12.13 -9.22 8.46
N ALA A 79 -11.61 -8.37 9.32
CA ALA A 79 -11.35 -6.97 9.04
C ALA A 79 -9.96 -6.56 9.54
N ALA A 80 -9.47 -5.47 9.01
CA ALA A 80 -8.23 -4.84 9.43
C ALA A 80 -8.42 -3.33 9.53
N ASN A 81 -7.71 -2.69 10.45
CA ASN A 81 -7.61 -1.24 10.48
C ASN A 81 -6.76 -0.74 9.30
N LEU A 82 -6.73 0.57 9.08
CA LEU A 82 -6.09 1.16 7.90
C LEU A 82 -4.60 0.80 7.80
N LYS A 83 -3.86 0.85 8.92
CA LYS A 83 -2.43 0.49 8.98
C LYS A 83 -2.19 -0.96 8.57
N SER A 84 -2.94 -1.87 9.15
CA SER A 84 -2.87 -3.30 8.85
C SER A 84 -3.34 -3.62 7.44
N LEU A 85 -4.35 -2.89 6.95
CA LEU A 85 -4.83 -3.01 5.58
C LEU A 85 -3.74 -2.65 4.56
N PHE A 86 -3.00 -1.56 4.79
CA PHE A 86 -1.86 -1.17 3.95
C PHE A 86 -0.80 -2.26 3.90
N ARG A 87 -0.50 -2.91 5.03
CA ARG A 87 0.43 -4.04 5.07
C ARG A 87 -0.06 -5.22 4.21
N ILE A 88 -1.35 -5.53 4.25
CA ILE A 88 -1.95 -6.58 3.43
C ILE A 88 -1.86 -6.22 1.94
N ILE A 89 -2.19 -4.98 1.57
CA ILE A 89 -2.17 -4.51 0.18
C ILE A 89 -0.77 -4.59 -0.43
N GLN A 90 0.28 -4.31 0.34
CA GLN A 90 1.66 -4.45 -0.12
C GLN A 90 2.00 -5.88 -0.56
N SER A 91 1.39 -6.88 0.06
CA SER A 91 1.58 -8.29 -0.28
C SER A 91 0.75 -8.77 -1.47
N ILE A 92 -0.12 -7.92 -2.04
CA ILE A 92 -0.96 -8.24 -3.20
C ILE A 92 -0.17 -7.99 -4.50
N PRO A 93 0.25 -9.02 -5.26
CA PRO A 93 0.96 -8.87 -6.53
C PRO A 93 -0.03 -8.68 -7.69
N SER A 94 -0.94 -7.73 -7.57
CA SER A 94 -1.92 -7.43 -8.62
C SER A 94 -1.61 -6.08 -9.28
N PRO A 95 -1.63 -5.98 -10.62
CA PRO A 95 -1.51 -4.70 -11.31
C PRO A 95 -2.54 -3.67 -10.86
N LYS A 96 -3.74 -4.10 -10.47
CA LYS A 96 -4.78 -3.22 -9.93
C LYS A 96 -4.44 -2.62 -8.56
N ALA A 97 -3.54 -3.24 -7.80
CA ALA A 97 -3.07 -2.70 -6.54
C ALA A 97 -1.95 -1.65 -6.71
N GLU A 98 -1.28 -1.61 -7.87
CA GLU A 98 -0.15 -0.72 -8.12
C GLU A 98 -0.49 0.77 -8.02
N PRO A 99 -1.58 1.29 -8.62
CA PRO A 99 -1.94 2.71 -8.46
C PRO A 99 -2.15 3.11 -7.01
N PHE A 100 -2.71 2.20 -6.19
CA PHE A 100 -2.89 2.43 -4.77
C PHE A 100 -1.56 2.44 -4.01
N LYS A 101 -0.65 1.54 -4.34
CA LYS A 101 0.70 1.51 -3.74
C LYS A 101 1.50 2.77 -4.09
N GLN A 102 1.41 3.23 -5.33
CA GLN A 102 2.04 4.47 -5.78
C GLN A 102 1.46 5.68 -5.07
N TRP A 103 0.13 5.78 -4.98
CA TRP A 103 -0.54 6.83 -4.22
C TRP A 103 -0.10 6.83 -2.76
N LEU A 104 -0.01 5.67 -2.11
CA LEU A 104 0.44 5.55 -0.72
C LEU A 104 1.90 6.01 -0.55
N ALA A 105 2.77 5.70 -1.51
CA ALA A 105 4.15 6.16 -1.51
C ALA A 105 4.21 7.68 -1.65
N GLN A 106 3.39 8.27 -2.52
CA GLN A 106 3.30 9.72 -2.71
C GLN A 106 2.80 10.43 -1.45
N VAL A 107 1.72 9.94 -0.83
CA VAL A 107 1.18 10.50 0.43
C VAL A 107 2.24 10.44 1.54
N GLY A 108 3.00 9.35 1.62
CA GLY A 108 4.09 9.23 2.57
C GLY A 108 5.20 10.25 2.33
N TYR A 109 5.57 10.47 1.08
CA TYR A 109 6.55 11.46 0.68
C TYR A 109 6.08 12.89 0.98
N ASP A 110 4.88 13.24 0.58
CA ASP A 110 4.28 14.57 0.82
C ASP A 110 4.20 14.86 2.33
N ARG A 111 3.82 13.86 3.12
CA ARG A 111 3.74 13.99 4.57
C ARG A 111 5.11 14.22 5.24
N ILE A 112 6.16 13.59 4.73
CA ILE A 112 7.52 13.83 5.20
C ILE A 112 7.93 15.28 4.90
N LEU A 113 7.62 15.79 3.70
CA LEU A 113 7.90 17.17 3.33
C LEU A 113 7.14 18.18 4.21
N GLU A 114 5.86 17.92 4.50
CA GLU A 114 5.05 18.78 5.37
C GLU A 114 5.61 18.85 6.80
N ILE A 115 6.02 17.72 7.37
CA ILE A 115 6.52 17.65 8.75
C ILE A 115 7.90 18.34 8.88
N GLU A 116 8.73 18.19 7.87
CA GLU A 116 10.11 18.68 7.91
C GLU A 116 10.25 20.12 7.42
N ASN A 117 9.28 20.61 6.62
CA ASN A 117 9.25 21.99 6.07
C ASN A 117 10.67 22.58 5.85
N PRO A 118 11.48 22.00 4.95
CA PRO A 118 12.89 22.33 4.85
C PRO A 118 13.08 23.75 4.31
N GLU A 119 13.64 24.64 5.12
CA GLU A 119 13.89 26.05 4.78
C GLU A 119 15.21 26.27 4.02
N SER A 120 16.08 25.26 3.97
CA SER A 120 17.37 25.36 3.32
C SER A 120 17.67 24.20 2.35
N PHE A 121 18.56 24.44 1.38
CA PHE A 121 19.02 23.40 0.45
C PHE A 121 19.61 22.17 1.16
N ALA A 122 20.37 22.38 2.25
CA ALA A 122 20.96 21.30 3.03
C ALA A 122 19.90 20.44 3.73
N GLN A 123 18.82 21.06 4.24
CA GLN A 123 17.67 20.35 4.82
C GLN A 123 16.91 19.58 3.74
N ASN A 124 16.64 20.19 2.58
CA ASN A 124 16.05 19.52 1.44
C ASN A 124 16.85 18.29 1.01
N GLN A 125 18.18 18.38 0.95
CA GLN A 125 19.04 17.26 0.62
C GLN A 125 18.93 16.12 1.66
N ASN A 126 18.85 16.44 2.96
CA ASN A 126 18.69 15.45 4.02
C ASN A 126 17.33 14.78 3.97
N VAL A 127 16.26 15.53 3.70
CA VAL A 127 14.89 15.00 3.50
C VAL A 127 14.87 14.05 2.31
N ALA A 128 15.45 14.46 1.18
CA ALA A 128 15.55 13.64 -0.02
C ALA A 128 16.35 12.34 0.23
N LYS A 129 17.46 12.40 0.97
CA LYS A 129 18.26 11.22 1.35
C LYS A 129 17.45 10.25 2.22
N ARG A 130 16.66 10.77 3.18
CA ARG A 130 15.79 9.92 4.03
C ARG A 130 14.65 9.30 3.24
N GLY A 131 13.99 10.07 2.39
CA GLY A 131 12.96 9.56 1.47
C GLY A 131 13.52 8.48 0.55
N GLY A 132 14.70 8.70 -0.03
CA GLY A 132 15.42 7.73 -0.83
C GLY A 132 15.81 6.47 -0.03
N GLY A 133 16.12 6.62 1.25
CA GLY A 133 16.40 5.50 2.16
C GLY A 133 15.17 4.62 2.37
N VAL A 134 14.01 5.21 2.61
CA VAL A 134 12.73 4.50 2.74
C VAL A 134 12.38 3.76 1.44
N ALA A 135 12.49 4.43 0.30
CA ALA A 135 12.28 3.82 -1.00
C ALA A 135 13.28 2.69 -1.28
N GLY A 136 14.54 2.86 -0.87
CA GLY A 136 15.59 1.85 -0.99
C GLY A 136 15.31 0.59 -0.16
N VAL A 137 14.77 0.73 1.05
CA VAL A 137 14.34 -0.41 1.88
C VAL A 137 13.17 -1.13 1.24
N ALA A 138 12.13 -0.40 0.81
CA ALA A 138 10.98 -0.97 0.13
C ALA A 138 11.40 -1.74 -1.14
N ARG A 139 12.32 -1.17 -1.93
CA ARG A 139 12.88 -1.83 -3.12
C ARG A 139 13.60 -3.13 -2.75
N LYS A 140 14.51 -3.11 -1.77
CA LYS A 140 15.26 -4.30 -1.35
C LYS A 140 14.35 -5.44 -0.89
N GLU A 141 13.30 -5.13 -0.15
CA GLU A 141 12.31 -6.14 0.27
C GLU A 141 11.52 -6.69 -0.94
N THR A 142 11.20 -5.84 -1.90
CA THR A 142 10.57 -6.26 -3.16
C THR A 142 11.50 -7.17 -3.97
N GLU A 143 12.77 -6.80 -4.14
CA GLU A 143 13.79 -7.60 -4.85
C GLU A 143 14.00 -8.95 -4.17
N LYS A 144 14.04 -8.98 -2.84
CA LYS A 144 14.15 -10.21 -2.06
C LYS A 144 12.94 -11.14 -2.29
N GLY A 145 11.72 -10.58 -2.34
CA GLY A 145 10.51 -11.33 -2.61
C GLY A 145 10.41 -11.85 -4.06
N LEU A 146 10.99 -11.12 -5.02
CA LEU A 146 10.98 -11.47 -6.44
C LEU A 146 12.17 -12.36 -6.86
N GLY A 147 13.21 -12.48 -6.02
CA GLY A 147 14.45 -13.19 -6.34
C GLY A 147 15.26 -12.55 -7.49
N ARG A 148 14.97 -11.30 -7.85
CA ARG A 148 15.67 -10.55 -8.91
C ARG A 148 15.63 -9.05 -8.64
N SER A 149 16.62 -8.32 -9.18
CA SER A 149 16.60 -6.85 -9.13
C SER A 149 15.45 -6.27 -9.95
N VAL A 150 14.79 -5.26 -9.41
CA VAL A 150 13.81 -4.43 -10.14
C VAL A 150 14.47 -3.24 -10.83
N VAL A 151 15.77 -3.01 -10.56
CA VAL A 151 16.56 -1.95 -11.17
C VAL A 151 17.39 -2.56 -12.29
N SER A 152 17.22 -2.04 -13.49
CA SER A 152 18.03 -2.39 -14.65
C SER A 152 18.93 -1.21 -15.06
N SER A 153 19.99 -1.48 -15.80
CA SER A 153 20.88 -0.43 -16.34
C SER A 153 20.16 0.55 -17.28
N SER A 154 19.04 0.12 -17.85
CA SER A 154 18.20 0.97 -18.71
C SER A 154 17.33 1.98 -17.95
N ASN A 155 17.25 1.87 -16.62
CA ASN A 155 16.49 2.78 -15.76
C ASN A 155 17.33 4.00 -15.30
N PHE A 156 18.57 4.11 -15.72
CA PHE A 156 19.45 5.21 -15.36
C PHE A 156 19.92 5.94 -16.61
N LEU A 157 19.94 7.26 -16.53
CA LEU A 157 20.66 8.07 -17.50
C LEU A 157 22.14 7.65 -17.49
N PRO A 158 22.80 7.56 -18.64
CA PRO A 158 24.23 7.32 -18.72
C PRO A 158 24.97 8.34 -17.84
N LYS A 159 26.01 7.90 -17.12
CA LYS A 159 26.81 8.79 -16.24
C LYS A 159 27.47 9.94 -17.00
N ASP A 160 27.58 9.82 -18.30
CA ASP A 160 28.22 10.76 -19.21
C ASP A 160 27.21 11.42 -20.17
N ALA A 161 25.92 11.47 -19.81
CA ALA A 161 24.92 12.20 -20.61
C ALA A 161 25.29 13.71 -20.63
N PRO A 162 25.41 14.34 -21.78
CA PRO A 162 25.72 15.75 -21.87
C PRO A 162 24.61 16.58 -21.21
N PRO A 163 24.95 17.77 -20.62
CA PRO A 163 23.99 18.59 -19.88
C PRO A 163 22.77 19.00 -20.67
N ASP A 164 22.86 19.04 -21.97
CA ASP A 164 21.82 19.48 -22.92
C ASP A 164 20.67 18.47 -23.04
N GLU A 165 20.84 17.22 -22.63
CA GLU A 165 19.75 16.22 -22.59
C GLU A 165 18.87 16.32 -21.33
N LEU A 166 19.29 17.10 -20.34
CA LEU A 166 18.54 17.32 -19.10
C LEU A 166 17.49 18.42 -19.20
N GLU A 167 17.56 19.28 -20.23
CA GLU A 167 16.62 20.39 -20.41
C GLU A 167 15.31 20.00 -21.14
N LEU A 168 15.17 18.77 -21.61
CA LEU A 168 14.00 18.32 -22.41
C LEU A 168 12.78 17.89 -21.61
N PHE A 169 12.81 18.00 -20.27
CA PHE A 169 11.68 17.58 -19.43
C PHE A 169 10.93 18.75 -18.75
N ASP A 170 11.29 20.02 -19.04
CA ASP A 170 10.67 21.18 -18.38
C ASP A 170 9.59 21.89 -19.22
N GLU A 171 9.20 21.39 -20.40
CA GLU A 171 8.07 21.93 -21.17
C GLU A 171 7.22 20.82 -21.82
N GLN A 172 6.22 20.34 -21.07
CA GLN A 172 4.90 20.01 -21.63
C GLN A 172 3.87 19.80 -20.52
#